data_2d009e0199f0a098078f0d36c7e0e001
#
_entry.id   2d009e0199f0a098078f0d36c7e0e001
#
_cell.length_a   1.000
_cell.length_b   1.000
_cell.length_c   1.000
_cell.angle_alpha   90.00
_cell.angle_beta   90.00
_cell.angle_gamma   90.00
#
_symmetry.space_group_name_H-M   'P 1'
#
loop_
_entity.id
_entity.type
_entity.pdbx_description
1 polymer ?
#
loop_
_entity_poly.entity_id
_entity_poly.type
_entity_poly.pdbx_seq_one_letter_code
_entity_poly.pdbx_strand_id
1 'polypeptide(L)'
;KQKIMFYATQARESYPYYQHEEIGYNYRMSNICAGIGRGQMTVLNEHIAHHQHIAKLYKELLADVKGITLHENPSPRYDSNYWLNTILLDEDLKVKGEERAYAAAIQGAVGGAAGVTHEAKTLHTDCEPNRNVEAMRMALDEAGIESRPLWKPMHKQPVYRNNPCYVNGVSEALFKRGLCLPSGPCVTDEDVRYIVEQIKACLQ
;
A
#
# COMPACT_ATOMS: atom_id res chain seq x y z
N LYS A 1 -22.23 0.40 27.50
CA LYS A 1 -22.03 1.69 26.83
C LYS A 1 -21.18 2.63 27.71
N GLN A 2 -21.60 2.93 28.96
CA GLN A 2 -20.89 3.88 29.84
C GLN A 2 -19.43 3.50 30.07
N LYS A 3 -19.13 2.24 30.41
CA LYS A 3 -17.75 1.77 30.65
C LYS A 3 -16.85 1.87 29.40
N ILE A 4 -17.42 1.61 28.22
CA ILE A 4 -16.70 1.79 26.94
C ILE A 4 -16.36 3.27 26.71
N MET A 5 -17.33 4.17 26.95
CA MET A 5 -17.11 5.60 26.81
C MET A 5 -16.10 6.13 27.82
N PHE A 6 -16.11 5.65 29.04
CA PHE A 6 -15.15 6.01 30.08
C PHE A 6 -13.72 5.69 29.64
N TYR A 7 -13.45 4.47 29.19
CA TYR A 7 -12.13 4.08 28.69
C TYR A 7 -11.73 4.78 27.40
N ALA A 8 -12.67 4.99 26.47
CA ALA A 8 -12.42 5.67 25.21
C ALA A 8 -12.15 7.17 25.37
N THR A 9 -12.44 7.73 26.52
CA THR A 9 -12.19 9.13 26.90
C THR A 9 -11.15 9.26 28.01
N GLN A 10 -10.10 8.44 27.94
CA GLN A 10 -8.95 8.44 28.83
C GLN A 10 -9.20 7.94 30.26
N ALA A 11 -10.33 7.27 30.53
CA ALA A 11 -10.74 6.89 31.89
C ALA A 11 -10.67 8.07 32.87
N ARG A 12 -11.07 9.26 32.40
CA ARG A 12 -11.06 10.47 33.23
C ARG A 12 -12.22 10.46 34.19
N GLU A 13 -11.92 10.66 35.46
CA GLU A 13 -12.92 10.81 36.53
C GLU A 13 -13.63 12.18 36.48
N SER A 14 -14.83 12.24 37.04
CA SER A 14 -15.70 13.44 37.01
C SER A 14 -15.31 14.46 38.09
N TYR A 15 -14.03 14.89 38.09
CA TYR A 15 -13.55 15.95 38.96
C TYR A 15 -13.27 17.24 38.18
N PRO A 16 -13.26 18.43 38.84
CA PRO A 16 -12.88 19.67 38.18
C PRO A 16 -11.41 19.68 37.70
N TYR A 17 -10.60 18.78 38.20
CA TYR A 17 -9.20 18.55 37.81
C TYR A 17 -9.07 17.16 37.15
N TYR A 18 -7.95 16.92 36.48
CA TYR A 18 -7.67 15.64 35.84
C TYR A 18 -7.23 14.61 36.88
N GLN A 19 -8.07 13.60 37.05
CA GLN A 19 -7.77 12.43 37.88
C GLN A 19 -8.12 11.17 37.07
N HIS A 20 -7.24 10.18 37.20
CA HIS A 20 -7.36 8.88 36.51
C HIS A 20 -7.06 7.79 37.55
N GLU A 21 -8.03 6.92 37.80
CA GLU A 21 -7.84 5.76 38.70
C GLU A 21 -7.55 4.50 37.89
N GLU A 22 -7.93 4.49 36.61
CA GLU A 22 -7.68 3.41 35.67
C GLU A 22 -6.97 3.95 34.42
N ILE A 23 -6.25 3.06 33.71
CA ILE A 23 -5.66 3.41 32.41
C ILE A 23 -6.76 3.42 31.35
N GLY A 24 -6.88 4.52 30.65
CA GLY A 24 -7.78 4.68 29.51
C GLY A 24 -7.03 5.08 28.25
N TYR A 25 -7.76 5.23 27.17
CA TYR A 25 -7.23 5.49 25.84
C TYR A 25 -7.96 6.66 25.19
N ASN A 26 -7.31 7.31 24.24
CA ASN A 26 -7.95 8.34 23.43
C ASN A 26 -8.46 7.70 22.13
N TYR A 27 -9.68 7.16 22.18
CA TYR A 27 -10.36 6.52 21.03
C TYR A 27 -11.47 7.40 20.43
N ARG A 28 -11.52 8.67 20.80
CA ARG A 28 -12.46 9.61 20.20
C ARG A 28 -11.75 10.49 19.17
N MET A 29 -12.42 10.69 18.03
CA MET A 29 -11.95 11.64 17.03
C MET A 29 -11.91 13.04 17.63
N SER A 30 -10.77 13.74 17.49
CA SER A 30 -10.67 15.13 17.92
C SER A 30 -11.49 16.05 17.01
N ASN A 31 -11.87 17.22 17.50
CA ASN A 31 -12.58 18.22 16.70
C ASN A 31 -11.78 18.66 15.47
N ILE A 32 -10.44 18.69 15.57
CA ILE A 32 -9.54 19.01 14.45
C ILE A 32 -9.65 17.92 13.38
N CYS A 33 -9.50 16.63 13.75
CA CYS A 33 -9.65 15.52 12.81
C CYS A 33 -11.05 15.47 12.19
N ALA A 34 -12.09 15.73 13.00
CA ALA A 34 -13.47 15.80 12.51
C ALA A 34 -13.68 16.98 11.53
N GLY A 35 -13.06 18.13 11.79
CA GLY A 35 -13.07 19.28 10.91
C GLY A 35 -12.40 19.01 9.57
N ILE A 36 -11.21 18.39 9.60
CA ILE A 36 -10.50 17.95 8.39
C ILE A 36 -11.35 16.94 7.60
N GLY A 37 -11.87 15.91 8.27
CA GLY A 37 -12.74 14.92 7.62
C GLY A 37 -13.96 15.55 6.98
N ARG A 38 -14.60 16.52 7.65
CA ARG A 38 -15.74 17.27 7.09
C ARG A 38 -15.34 18.08 5.85
N GLY A 39 -14.15 18.70 5.86
CA GLY A 39 -13.61 19.40 4.69
C GLY A 39 -13.35 18.44 3.52
N GLN A 40 -12.78 17.25 3.79
CA GLN A 40 -12.52 16.24 2.76
C GLN A 40 -13.82 15.72 2.11
N MET A 41 -14.90 15.62 2.86
CA MET A 41 -16.22 15.19 2.34
C MET A 41 -16.76 16.14 1.25
N THR A 42 -16.37 17.40 1.23
CA THR A 42 -16.84 18.36 0.21
C THR A 42 -16.26 18.08 -1.19
N VAL A 43 -15.10 17.44 -1.27
CA VAL A 43 -14.38 17.12 -2.52
C VAL A 43 -14.30 15.62 -2.79
N LEU A 44 -14.97 14.78 -1.99
CA LEU A 44 -14.87 13.32 -2.07
C LEU A 44 -15.23 12.78 -3.45
N ASN A 45 -16.34 13.24 -4.03
CA ASN A 45 -16.79 12.75 -5.34
C ASN A 45 -15.81 13.15 -6.47
N GLU A 46 -15.20 14.32 -6.39
CA GLU A 46 -14.17 14.77 -7.32
C GLU A 46 -12.93 13.89 -7.23
N HIS A 47 -12.48 13.55 -6.01
CA HIS A 47 -11.35 12.65 -5.80
C HIS A 47 -11.65 11.23 -6.31
N ILE A 48 -12.86 10.69 -6.08
CA ILE A 48 -13.24 9.38 -6.61
C ILE A 48 -13.22 9.38 -8.13
N ALA A 49 -13.81 10.38 -8.77
CA ALA A 49 -13.81 10.52 -10.22
C ALA A 49 -12.38 10.63 -10.79
N HIS A 50 -11.51 11.39 -10.11
CA HIS A 50 -10.10 11.49 -10.47
C HIS A 50 -9.38 10.13 -10.37
N HIS A 51 -9.54 9.39 -9.27
CA HIS A 51 -8.93 8.06 -9.13
C HIS A 51 -9.41 7.08 -10.20
N GLN A 52 -10.70 7.11 -10.55
CA GLN A 52 -11.26 6.29 -11.63
C GLN A 52 -10.67 6.69 -13.00
N HIS A 53 -10.47 7.99 -13.25
CA HIS A 53 -9.80 8.49 -14.45
C HIS A 53 -8.35 7.99 -14.52
N ILE A 54 -7.57 8.12 -13.44
CA ILE A 54 -6.19 7.64 -13.38
C ILE A 54 -6.11 6.12 -13.61
N ALA A 55 -7.01 5.34 -13.03
CA ALA A 55 -7.08 3.89 -13.27
C ALA A 55 -7.33 3.56 -14.73
N LYS A 56 -8.26 4.27 -15.37
CA LYS A 56 -8.55 4.12 -16.79
C LYS A 56 -7.33 4.47 -17.65
N LEU A 57 -6.62 5.54 -17.34
CA LEU A 57 -5.43 5.97 -18.06
C LEU A 57 -4.30 4.94 -17.95
N TYR A 58 -4.03 4.39 -16.75
CA TYR A 58 -3.09 3.28 -16.60
C TYR A 58 -3.48 2.08 -17.45
N LYS A 59 -4.76 1.71 -17.44
CA LYS A 59 -5.27 0.60 -18.24
C LYS A 59 -5.01 0.80 -19.73
N GLU A 60 -5.29 1.99 -20.26
CA GLU A 60 -5.09 2.35 -21.66
C GLU A 60 -3.60 2.33 -22.04
N LEU A 61 -2.75 2.92 -21.22
CA LEU A 61 -1.32 3.05 -21.51
C LEU A 61 -0.52 1.74 -21.33
N LEU A 62 -1.03 0.81 -20.51
CA LEU A 62 -0.41 -0.50 -20.27
C LEU A 62 -1.03 -1.61 -21.12
N ALA A 63 -2.08 -1.36 -21.90
CA ALA A 63 -2.80 -2.38 -22.65
C ALA A 63 -1.92 -3.21 -23.60
N ASP A 64 -0.89 -2.59 -24.19
CA ASP A 64 0.02 -3.24 -25.13
C ASP A 64 1.28 -3.81 -24.46
N VAL A 65 1.43 -3.69 -23.14
CA VAL A 65 2.60 -4.15 -22.40
C VAL A 65 2.43 -5.60 -22.01
N LYS A 66 3.08 -6.50 -22.74
CA LYS A 66 3.04 -7.93 -22.43
C LYS A 66 3.66 -8.25 -21.08
N GLY A 67 3.06 -9.16 -20.33
CA GLY A 67 3.53 -9.58 -19.02
C GLY A 67 3.15 -8.64 -17.87
N ILE A 68 2.39 -7.58 -18.15
CA ILE A 68 1.83 -6.69 -17.13
C ILE A 68 0.31 -6.63 -17.28
N THR A 69 -0.40 -6.82 -16.19
CA THR A 69 -1.87 -6.75 -16.14
C THR A 69 -2.29 -5.81 -15.02
N LEU A 70 -3.21 -4.89 -15.30
CA LEU A 70 -3.84 -4.09 -14.26
C LEU A 70 -4.79 -4.96 -13.43
N HIS A 71 -4.72 -4.88 -12.10
CA HIS A 71 -5.64 -5.59 -11.23
C HIS A 71 -6.97 -4.83 -11.16
N GLU A 72 -7.97 -5.36 -11.84
CA GLU A 72 -9.28 -4.73 -11.99
C GLU A 72 -10.34 -5.36 -11.07
N ASN A 73 -11.51 -4.74 -11.03
CA ASN A 73 -12.68 -5.33 -10.38
C ASN A 73 -13.01 -6.70 -10.98
N PRO A 74 -13.25 -7.73 -10.18
CA PRO A 74 -13.48 -9.09 -10.68
C PRO A 74 -14.83 -9.24 -11.42
N SER A 75 -15.74 -8.31 -11.23
CA SER A 75 -17.02 -8.26 -11.95
C SER A 75 -17.68 -6.88 -11.82
N PRO A 76 -18.69 -6.56 -12.67
CA PRO A 76 -19.46 -5.31 -12.58
C PRO A 76 -20.26 -5.13 -11.27
N ARG A 77 -20.27 -6.13 -10.39
CA ARG A 77 -20.91 -6.02 -9.07
C ARG A 77 -20.05 -5.23 -8.06
N TYR A 78 -18.81 -4.97 -8.39
CA TYR A 78 -17.87 -4.24 -7.54
C TYR A 78 -17.60 -2.89 -8.17
N ASP A 79 -17.65 -1.86 -7.34
CA ASP A 79 -17.33 -0.48 -7.73
C ASP A 79 -16.18 0.00 -6.83
N SER A 80 -14.97 -0.06 -7.37
CA SER A 80 -13.77 0.40 -6.67
C SER A 80 -13.64 1.91 -6.80
N ASN A 81 -13.22 2.55 -5.72
CA ASN A 81 -12.78 3.95 -5.78
C ASN A 81 -11.35 4.10 -6.33
N TYR A 82 -10.67 3.00 -6.65
CA TYR A 82 -9.28 2.97 -7.12
C TYR A 82 -8.32 3.79 -6.27
N TRP A 83 -8.46 3.69 -4.95
CA TRP A 83 -7.51 4.27 -4.01
C TRP A 83 -6.06 3.94 -4.36
N LEU A 84 -5.82 2.71 -4.83
CA LEU A 84 -4.54 2.27 -5.38
C LEU A 84 -4.76 1.64 -6.75
N ASN A 85 -3.86 1.93 -7.67
CA ASN A 85 -3.74 1.23 -8.93
C ASN A 85 -2.65 0.17 -8.79
N THR A 86 -3.00 -1.09 -9.02
CA THR A 86 -2.09 -2.22 -8.84
C THR A 86 -1.87 -2.90 -10.18
N ILE A 87 -0.62 -3.13 -10.51
CA ILE A 87 -0.23 -3.99 -11.63
C ILE A 87 0.24 -5.35 -11.12
N LEU A 88 -0.01 -6.38 -11.90
CA LEU A 88 0.48 -7.74 -11.68
C LEU A 88 1.48 -8.06 -12.80
N LEU A 89 2.68 -8.47 -12.40
CA LEU A 89 3.73 -8.89 -13.31
C LEU A 89 3.65 -10.41 -13.51
N ASP A 90 3.82 -10.87 -14.73
CA ASP A 90 3.99 -12.30 -15.00
C ASP A 90 5.34 -12.77 -14.43
N GLU A 91 5.37 -14.03 -14.01
CA GLU A 91 6.55 -14.56 -13.30
C GLU A 91 7.80 -14.65 -14.19
N ASP A 92 7.59 -14.80 -15.49
CA ASP A 92 8.63 -14.89 -16.52
C ASP A 92 9.00 -13.53 -17.14
N LEU A 93 8.26 -12.46 -16.80
CA LEU A 93 8.57 -11.11 -17.28
C LEU A 93 9.97 -10.69 -16.80
N LYS A 94 10.83 -10.33 -17.76
CA LYS A 94 12.21 -9.89 -17.47
C LYS A 94 12.29 -8.39 -17.26
N VAL A 95 12.87 -8.01 -16.13
CA VAL A 95 13.11 -6.62 -15.74
C VAL A 95 14.60 -6.38 -15.56
N LYS A 96 15.10 -5.26 -16.04
CA LYS A 96 16.50 -4.87 -15.86
C LYS A 96 16.84 -4.74 -14.38
N GLY A 97 17.97 -5.28 -13.96
CA GLY A 97 18.43 -5.19 -12.58
C GLY A 97 17.90 -6.28 -11.64
N GLU A 98 17.25 -7.34 -12.15
CA GLU A 98 16.80 -8.47 -11.31
C GLU A 98 17.93 -9.10 -10.47
N GLU A 99 19.17 -9.04 -10.96
CA GLU A 99 20.34 -9.53 -10.23
C GLU A 99 20.64 -8.71 -8.96
N ARG A 100 20.21 -7.45 -8.93
CA ARG A 100 20.36 -6.54 -7.78
C ARG A 100 19.21 -6.68 -6.78
N ALA A 101 18.09 -7.30 -7.18
CA ALA A 101 16.94 -7.48 -6.32
C ALA A 101 17.33 -8.25 -5.06
N TYR A 102 16.97 -7.69 -3.89
CA TYR A 102 17.34 -8.19 -2.55
C TYR A 102 18.82 -8.18 -2.18
N ALA A 103 19.72 -7.82 -3.09
CA ALA A 103 21.14 -7.68 -2.74
C ALA A 103 21.37 -6.54 -1.74
N ALA A 104 20.60 -5.45 -1.85
CA ALA A 104 20.67 -4.29 -0.98
C ALA A 104 19.80 -4.40 0.29
N ALA A 105 18.84 -5.31 0.33
CA ALA A 105 17.97 -5.53 1.51
C ALA A 105 18.79 -5.97 2.75
N ILE A 106 20.02 -6.41 2.54
CA ILE A 106 20.97 -6.72 3.62
C ILE A 106 21.63 -5.46 4.19
N GLN A 107 21.57 -4.31 3.51
CA GLN A 107 22.32 -3.10 3.88
C GLN A 107 21.50 -1.85 4.22
N GLY A 108 20.22 -1.82 3.96
CA GLY A 108 19.44 -0.59 4.12
C GLY A 108 18.06 -0.81 4.73
N ALA A 109 17.86 -0.29 5.94
CA ALA A 109 16.52 -0.09 6.45
C ALA A 109 15.77 0.87 5.53
N VAL A 110 14.84 0.36 4.75
CA VAL A 110 13.88 1.20 4.03
C VAL A 110 13.08 1.95 5.08
N GLY A 111 13.17 3.27 5.06
CA GLY A 111 12.47 4.14 6.00
C GLY A 111 10.97 3.87 5.94
N GLY A 112 10.43 3.23 6.96
CA GLY A 112 9.00 3.26 7.23
C GLY A 112 8.60 4.69 7.56
N ALA A 113 7.39 5.09 7.18
CA ALA A 113 6.81 6.38 7.56
C ALA A 113 6.88 6.52 9.10
N ALA A 114 7.87 7.22 9.61
CA ALA A 114 8.04 7.68 10.98
C ALA A 114 9.48 7.57 11.55
N GLY A 115 10.53 7.50 10.70
CA GLY A 115 11.90 7.73 11.19
C GLY A 115 12.44 6.75 12.25
N VAL A 116 11.82 5.58 12.41
CA VAL A 116 12.29 4.53 13.32
C VAL A 116 13.18 3.59 12.53
N THR A 117 14.49 3.80 12.64
CA THR A 117 15.49 2.86 12.17
C THR A 117 15.49 1.65 13.10
N HIS A 118 14.84 0.56 12.70
CA HIS A 118 15.14 -0.74 13.28
C HIS A 118 16.34 -1.32 12.54
N GLU A 119 17.34 -1.80 13.29
CA GLU A 119 18.40 -2.62 12.71
C GLU A 119 17.74 -3.74 11.89
N ALA A 120 18.08 -3.80 10.61
CA ALA A 120 17.59 -4.83 9.72
C ALA A 120 18.13 -6.18 10.22
N LYS A 121 17.34 -6.88 11.01
CA LYS A 121 17.58 -8.30 11.23
C LYS A 121 17.41 -8.96 9.87
N THR A 122 18.44 -9.68 9.44
CA THR A 122 18.41 -10.61 8.29
C THR A 122 17.37 -11.70 8.56
N LEU A 123 16.10 -11.35 8.45
CA LEU A 123 15.00 -12.30 8.52
C LEU A 123 14.80 -12.81 7.10
N HIS A 124 15.33 -14.01 6.83
CA HIS A 124 14.86 -14.78 5.70
C HIS A 124 13.35 -14.95 5.85
N THR A 125 12.60 -14.23 5.05
CA THR A 125 11.16 -14.39 5.02
C THR A 125 10.85 -15.47 4.00
N ASP A 126 9.97 -16.38 4.36
CA ASP A 126 9.52 -17.49 3.51
C ASP A 126 8.57 -17.05 2.38
N CYS A 127 8.30 -15.76 2.29
CA CYS A 127 7.42 -15.16 1.28
C CYS A 127 7.83 -13.70 1.01
N GLU A 128 8.33 -13.44 -0.19
CA GLU A 128 8.79 -12.15 -0.69
C GLU A 128 8.19 -11.88 -2.06
N PRO A 129 8.08 -10.62 -2.52
CA PRO A 129 7.78 -10.32 -3.91
C PRO A 129 8.77 -10.99 -4.86
N ASN A 130 8.35 -11.30 -6.08
CA ASN A 130 9.25 -11.86 -7.10
C ASN A 130 10.37 -10.86 -7.43
N ARG A 131 11.51 -11.37 -7.92
CA ARG A 131 12.68 -10.52 -8.23
C ARG A 131 12.39 -9.45 -9.27
N ASN A 132 11.56 -9.76 -10.27
CA ASN A 132 11.15 -8.79 -11.28
C ASN A 132 10.29 -7.65 -10.70
N VAL A 133 9.42 -7.94 -9.71
CA VAL A 133 8.65 -6.91 -8.99
C VAL A 133 9.57 -5.99 -8.21
N GLU A 134 10.54 -6.55 -7.48
CA GLU A 134 11.49 -5.75 -6.72
C GLU A 134 12.43 -4.96 -7.63
N ALA A 135 12.88 -5.53 -8.74
CA ALA A 135 13.69 -4.82 -9.73
C ALA A 135 12.93 -3.63 -10.35
N MET A 136 11.65 -3.83 -10.70
CA MET A 136 10.79 -2.74 -11.20
C MET A 136 10.60 -1.66 -10.14
N ARG A 137 10.33 -2.04 -8.88
CA ARG A 137 10.22 -1.09 -7.78
C ARG A 137 11.48 -0.24 -7.62
N MET A 138 12.66 -0.89 -7.70
CA MET A 138 13.95 -0.21 -7.60
C MET A 138 14.17 0.75 -8.78
N ALA A 139 13.84 0.33 -10.00
CA ALA A 139 13.96 1.18 -11.18
C ALA A 139 13.03 2.41 -11.11
N LEU A 140 11.82 2.24 -10.61
CA LEU A 140 10.88 3.34 -10.37
C LEU A 140 11.38 4.29 -9.28
N ASP A 141 11.93 3.77 -8.20
CA ASP A 141 12.53 4.56 -7.11
C ASP A 141 13.73 5.40 -7.61
N GLU A 142 14.61 4.81 -8.43
CA GLU A 142 15.71 5.51 -9.10
C GLU A 142 15.20 6.65 -10.02
N ALA A 143 14.00 6.51 -10.57
CA ALA A 143 13.33 7.54 -11.38
C ALA A 143 12.50 8.55 -10.54
N GLY A 144 12.57 8.47 -9.20
CA GLY A 144 11.82 9.33 -8.29
C GLY A 144 10.33 8.98 -8.15
N ILE A 145 9.95 7.76 -8.51
CA ILE A 145 8.56 7.25 -8.47
C ILE A 145 8.42 6.29 -7.29
N GLU A 146 7.64 6.67 -6.28
CA GLU A 146 7.33 5.77 -5.16
C GLU A 146 6.36 4.68 -5.62
N SER A 147 6.76 3.44 -5.46
CA SER A 147 5.91 2.26 -5.67
C SER A 147 6.10 1.26 -4.54
N ARG A 148 5.11 0.41 -4.30
CA ARG A 148 5.16 -0.56 -3.20
C ARG A 148 4.58 -1.89 -3.62
N PRO A 149 5.19 -3.02 -3.22
CA PRO A 149 4.55 -4.33 -3.36
C PRO A 149 3.19 -4.34 -2.66
N LEU A 150 2.32 -5.24 -3.08
CA LEU A 150 1.08 -5.52 -2.35
C LEU A 150 1.37 -5.98 -0.91
N TRP A 151 0.33 -5.98 -0.07
CA TRP A 151 0.49 -6.37 1.34
C TRP A 151 0.86 -7.84 1.49
N LYS A 152 1.89 -8.09 2.28
CA LYS A 152 2.26 -9.45 2.69
C LYS A 152 1.07 -10.10 3.41
N PRO A 153 0.64 -11.29 3.01
CA PRO A 153 -0.50 -11.96 3.64
C PRO A 153 -0.31 -12.16 5.14
N MET A 154 -1.38 -12.03 5.91
CA MET A 154 -1.33 -12.11 7.37
C MET A 154 -0.75 -13.43 7.89
N HIS A 155 -1.10 -14.56 7.27
CA HIS A 155 -0.56 -15.87 7.63
C HIS A 155 0.93 -16.04 7.31
N LYS A 156 1.51 -15.13 6.51
CA LYS A 156 2.95 -15.06 6.21
C LYS A 156 3.69 -14.03 7.07
N GLN A 157 2.98 -13.27 7.89
CA GLN A 157 3.63 -12.39 8.84
C GLN A 157 4.29 -13.21 9.96
N PRO A 158 5.56 -12.96 10.30
CA PRO A 158 6.27 -13.75 11.32
C PRO A 158 5.54 -13.85 12.65
N VAL A 159 4.82 -12.80 13.03
CA VAL A 159 4.04 -12.75 14.29
C VAL A 159 2.87 -13.72 14.29
N TYR A 160 2.33 -14.10 13.13
CA TYR A 160 1.16 -14.98 12.99
C TYR A 160 1.48 -16.38 12.46
N ARG A 161 2.77 -16.71 12.23
CA ARG A 161 3.19 -17.99 11.61
C ARG A 161 2.68 -19.26 12.28
N ASN A 162 2.37 -19.18 13.57
CA ASN A 162 1.87 -20.31 14.37
C ASN A 162 0.35 -20.30 14.55
N ASN A 163 -0.35 -19.36 13.93
CA ASN A 163 -1.80 -19.26 14.04
C ASN A 163 -2.49 -20.13 12.98
N PRO A 164 -3.69 -20.68 13.28
CA PRO A 164 -4.48 -21.38 12.27
C PRO A 164 -4.77 -20.47 11.07
N CYS A 165 -4.68 -21.01 9.86
CA CYS A 165 -5.02 -20.29 8.64
C CYS A 165 -5.79 -21.17 7.67
N TYR A 166 -6.70 -20.55 6.91
CA TYR A 166 -7.49 -21.16 5.85
C TYR A 166 -7.22 -20.41 4.55
N VAL A 167 -6.33 -20.95 3.74
CA VAL A 167 -5.79 -20.27 2.56
C VAL A 167 -5.86 -21.16 1.32
N ASN A 168 -5.94 -20.53 0.15
CA ASN A 168 -5.95 -21.19 -1.16
C ASN A 168 -4.78 -20.71 -2.06
N GLY A 169 -3.82 -19.96 -1.51
CA GLY A 169 -2.65 -19.46 -2.23
C GLY A 169 -2.85 -18.16 -3.01
N VAL A 170 -4.08 -17.69 -3.22
CA VAL A 170 -4.36 -16.49 -4.04
C VAL A 170 -3.68 -15.24 -3.47
N SER A 171 -3.78 -15.00 -2.17
CA SER A 171 -3.17 -13.83 -1.54
C SER A 171 -1.63 -13.82 -1.63
N GLU A 172 -1.00 -15.00 -1.55
CA GLU A 172 0.45 -15.12 -1.76
C GLU A 172 0.83 -14.84 -3.21
N ALA A 173 0.08 -15.40 -4.17
CA ALA A 173 0.32 -15.16 -5.58
C ALA A 173 0.19 -13.67 -5.95
N LEU A 174 -0.82 -13.00 -5.43
CA LEU A 174 -1.01 -11.55 -5.64
C LEU A 174 0.13 -10.74 -5.00
N PHE A 175 0.54 -11.08 -3.77
CA PHE A 175 1.66 -10.40 -3.11
C PHE A 175 2.97 -10.56 -3.87
N LYS A 176 3.24 -11.76 -4.39
CA LYS A 176 4.48 -12.04 -5.13
C LYS A 176 4.58 -11.27 -6.44
N ARG A 177 3.46 -11.00 -7.09
CA ARG A 177 3.38 -10.42 -8.44
C ARG A 177 2.96 -8.97 -8.48
N GLY A 178 2.39 -8.46 -7.40
CA GLY A 178 1.69 -7.17 -7.37
C GLY A 178 2.57 -6.00 -6.97
N LEU A 179 2.41 -4.89 -7.71
CA LEU A 179 3.05 -3.61 -7.43
C LEU A 179 2.00 -2.48 -7.49
N CYS A 180 1.91 -1.70 -6.41
CA CYS A 180 1.06 -0.52 -6.34
C CYS A 180 1.78 0.68 -6.98
N LEU A 181 1.07 1.38 -7.86
CA LEU A 181 1.52 2.59 -8.54
C LEU A 181 0.90 3.85 -7.90
N PRO A 182 1.52 5.02 -8.07
CA PRO A 182 0.96 6.29 -7.61
C PRO A 182 -0.47 6.51 -8.12
N SER A 183 -1.37 6.92 -7.23
CA SER A 183 -2.81 7.03 -7.52
C SER A 183 -3.47 8.20 -6.78
N GLY A 184 -2.69 9.01 -6.08
CA GLY A 184 -3.22 10.09 -5.24
C GLY A 184 -3.92 11.20 -6.03
N PRO A 185 -4.71 12.06 -5.36
CA PRO A 185 -5.45 13.13 -6.02
C PRO A 185 -4.57 14.21 -6.66
N CYS A 186 -3.27 14.20 -6.37
CA CYS A 186 -2.28 15.11 -6.98
C CYS A 186 -1.57 14.50 -8.20
N VAL A 187 -1.84 13.24 -8.55
CA VAL A 187 -1.21 12.58 -9.71
C VAL A 187 -1.88 13.08 -10.98
N THR A 188 -1.09 13.65 -11.88
CA THR A 188 -1.58 14.17 -13.16
C THR A 188 -1.51 13.14 -14.28
N ASP A 189 -2.14 13.42 -15.41
CA ASP A 189 -2.05 12.58 -16.62
C ASP A 189 -0.60 12.49 -17.13
N GLU A 190 0.17 13.57 -17.01
CA GLU A 190 1.58 13.62 -17.36
C GLU A 190 2.41 12.71 -16.45
N ASP A 191 2.13 12.72 -15.15
CA ASP A 191 2.79 11.82 -14.19
C ASP A 191 2.53 10.36 -14.55
N VAL A 192 1.28 10.02 -14.89
CA VAL A 192 0.92 8.64 -15.29
C VAL A 192 1.67 8.23 -16.55
N ARG A 193 1.77 9.11 -17.56
CA ARG A 193 2.55 8.82 -18.78
C ARG A 193 4.02 8.61 -18.46
N TYR A 194 4.60 9.48 -17.65
CA TYR A 194 5.99 9.34 -17.18
C TYR A 194 6.22 8.01 -16.46
N ILE A 195 5.34 7.66 -15.51
CA ILE A 195 5.41 6.38 -14.78
C ILE A 195 5.39 5.19 -15.74
N VAL A 196 4.47 5.21 -16.71
CA VAL A 196 4.35 4.11 -17.70
C VAL A 196 5.57 4.07 -18.63
N GLU A 197 6.15 5.20 -19.00
CA GLU A 197 7.40 5.24 -19.77
C GLU A 197 8.55 4.60 -18.98
N GLN A 198 8.69 4.89 -17.68
CA GLN A 198 9.71 4.26 -16.84
C GLN A 198 9.48 2.76 -16.68
N ILE A 199 8.22 2.32 -16.52
CA ILE A 199 7.88 0.89 -16.50
C ILE A 199 8.33 0.23 -17.80
N LYS A 200 7.99 0.80 -18.97
CA LYS A 200 8.39 0.25 -20.27
C LYS A 200 9.91 0.26 -20.46
N ALA A 201 10.59 1.30 -19.99
CA ALA A 201 12.04 1.45 -20.12
C ALA A 201 12.83 0.40 -19.31
N CYS A 202 12.28 -0.12 -18.21
CA CYS A 202 12.95 -1.15 -17.41
C CYS A 202 12.70 -2.59 -17.90
N LEU A 203 11.81 -2.80 -18.88
CA LEU A 203 11.60 -4.13 -19.46
C LEU A 203 12.74 -4.53 -20.41
N GLN A 204 12.95 -5.86 -20.57
CA GLN A 204 13.95 -6.46 -21.47
C GLN A 204 13.31 -7.07 -22.68
#